data_50118a55ec93c296f6e765c132c8daa4
#
_entry.id   50118a55ec93c296f6e765c132c8daa4
#
_cell.length_a   1.000
_cell.length_b   1.000
_cell.length_c   1.000
_cell.angle_alpha   90.00
_cell.angle_beta   90.00
_cell.angle_gamma   90.00
#
_symmetry.space_group_name_H-M   'P 1'
#
loop_
_entity.id
_entity.type
_entity.pdbx_description
1 polymer ?
#
loop_
_entity_poly.entity_id
_entity_poly.type
_entity_poly.pdbx_seq_one_letter_code
_entity_poly.pdbx_strand_id
1 'polypeptide(L)'
;MKILKFQASWCNPCKQLSSVMEGMEIPIPVGIIDIDENRDAAVEYGVRGVPTMLLIDENENILKRVTGALSKEQVQEFITV
;
A
#
# COMPACT_ATOMS: atom_id res chain seq x y z
N MET A 1 13.88 -3.19 1.84
CA MET A 1 12.48 -3.35 1.41
C MET A 1 11.65 -2.13 1.80
N LYS A 2 10.62 -1.86 1.05
CA LYS A 2 9.74 -0.72 1.27
C LYS A 2 8.32 -1.10 0.86
N ILE A 3 7.33 -0.55 1.56
CA ILE A 3 5.93 -0.68 1.18
C ILE A 3 5.52 0.61 0.48
N LEU A 4 4.87 0.48 -0.68
CA LEU A 4 4.22 1.59 -1.36
C LEU A 4 2.72 1.43 -1.19
N LYS A 5 2.07 2.41 -0.59
CA LYS A 5 0.64 2.39 -0.36
C LYS A 5 -0.03 3.43 -1.26
N PHE A 6 -0.75 2.95 -2.26
CA PHE A 6 -1.47 3.80 -3.21
C PHE A 6 -2.86 4.06 -2.67
N GLN A 7 -3.25 5.32 -2.62
CA GLN A 7 -4.52 5.74 -2.04
C GLN A 7 -5.06 6.99 -2.73
N ALA A 8 -6.27 7.39 -2.35
CA ALA A 8 -6.89 8.62 -2.81
C ALA A 8 -7.72 9.22 -1.67
N SER A 9 -7.87 10.54 -1.67
CA SER A 9 -8.59 11.24 -0.60
C SER A 9 -10.09 10.91 -0.54
N TRP A 10 -10.68 10.53 -1.68
CA TRP A 10 -12.09 10.16 -1.79
C TRP A 10 -12.37 8.69 -1.48
N CYS A 11 -11.36 7.91 -1.22
CA CYS A 11 -11.44 6.45 -1.08
C CYS A 11 -11.70 6.05 0.37
N ASN A 12 -12.92 5.64 0.71
CA ASN A 12 -13.24 5.18 2.05
C ASN A 12 -12.52 3.90 2.46
N PRO A 13 -12.39 2.87 1.59
CA PRO A 13 -11.57 1.70 1.92
C PRO A 13 -10.11 2.06 2.22
N CYS A 14 -9.56 3.08 1.56
CA CYS A 14 -8.21 3.57 1.86
C CYS A 14 -8.11 4.10 3.28
N LYS A 15 -9.13 4.83 3.72
CA LYS A 15 -9.18 5.38 5.09
C LYS A 15 -9.29 4.26 6.12
N GLN A 16 -10.05 3.21 5.82
CA GLN A 16 -10.16 2.04 6.69
C GLN A 16 -8.81 1.34 6.84
N LEU A 17 -8.11 1.15 5.74
CA LEU A 17 -6.78 0.54 5.76
C LEU A 17 -5.80 1.41 6.55
N SER A 18 -5.83 2.72 6.37
CA SER A 18 -4.98 3.64 7.13
C SER A 18 -5.21 3.52 8.62
N SER A 19 -6.49 3.44 9.05
CA SER A 19 -6.83 3.30 10.46
C SER A 19 -6.29 1.99 11.04
N VAL A 20 -6.39 0.89 10.30
CA VAL A 20 -5.84 -0.40 10.73
C VAL A 20 -4.33 -0.30 10.90
N MET A 21 -3.64 0.28 9.91
CA MET A 21 -2.17 0.37 9.93
C MET A 21 -1.64 1.31 11.00
N GLU A 22 -2.39 2.37 11.34
CA GLU A 22 -2.00 3.30 12.41
C GLU A 22 -1.91 2.61 13.77
N GLY A 23 -2.73 1.58 13.99
CA GLY A 23 -2.73 0.81 15.23
C GLY A 23 -1.70 -0.32 15.26
N MET A 24 -0.85 -0.42 14.25
CA MET A 24 0.11 -1.51 14.11
C MET A 24 1.54 -1.00 14.09
N GLU A 25 2.46 -1.84 14.60
CA GLU A 25 3.88 -1.61 14.37
C GLU A 25 4.26 -2.26 13.04
N ILE A 26 4.73 -1.43 12.11
CA ILE A 26 5.14 -1.90 10.79
C ILE A 26 6.64 -1.61 10.66
N PRO A 27 7.49 -2.65 10.70
CA PRO A 27 8.95 -2.45 10.72
C PRO A 27 9.54 -2.08 9.36
N ILE A 28 8.71 -2.08 8.32
CA ILE A 28 9.13 -1.75 6.96
C ILE A 28 8.67 -0.31 6.64
N PRO A 29 9.54 0.55 6.08
CA PRO A 29 9.12 1.90 5.69
C PRO A 29 7.93 1.89 4.76
N VAL A 30 6.97 2.79 4.98
CA VAL A 30 5.77 2.92 4.15
C VAL A 30 5.79 4.27 3.46
N GLY A 31 5.83 4.24 2.13
CA GLY A 31 5.65 5.43 1.30
C GLY A 31 4.20 5.52 0.86
N ILE A 32 3.60 6.68 1.03
CA ILE A 32 2.21 6.92 0.65
C ILE A 32 2.19 7.67 -0.68
N ILE A 33 1.42 7.14 -1.63
CA ILE A 33 1.28 7.72 -2.96
C ILE A 33 -0.19 8.01 -3.22
N ASP A 34 -0.51 9.29 -3.40
CA ASP A 34 -1.85 9.72 -3.80
C ASP A 34 -1.94 9.62 -5.32
N ILE A 35 -2.85 8.79 -5.82
CA ILE A 35 -2.96 8.54 -7.25
C ILE A 35 -3.46 9.74 -8.04
N ASP A 36 -4.16 10.66 -7.41
CA ASP A 36 -4.62 11.88 -8.06
C ASP A 36 -3.49 12.90 -8.23
N GLU A 37 -2.54 12.88 -7.31
CA GLU A 37 -1.36 13.75 -7.37
C GLU A 37 -0.22 13.14 -8.18
N ASN A 38 -0.18 11.82 -8.26
CA ASN A 38 0.92 11.10 -8.92
C ASN A 38 0.41 9.93 -9.75
N ARG A 39 -0.26 10.26 -10.85
CA ARG A 39 -0.81 9.26 -11.79
C ARG A 39 0.28 8.42 -12.44
N ASP A 40 1.42 9.02 -12.73
CA ASP A 40 2.51 8.33 -13.42
C ASP A 40 3.03 7.16 -12.58
N ALA A 41 3.12 7.33 -11.27
CA ALA A 41 3.54 6.24 -10.38
C ALA A 41 2.53 5.09 -10.40
N ALA A 42 1.22 5.39 -10.39
CA ALA A 42 0.20 4.36 -10.47
C ALA A 42 0.30 3.57 -11.77
N VAL A 43 0.50 4.25 -12.88
CA VAL A 43 0.66 3.61 -14.20
C VAL A 43 1.92 2.76 -14.22
N GLU A 44 3.03 3.30 -13.73
CA GLU A 44 4.33 2.62 -13.71
C GLU A 44 4.27 1.29 -12.95
N TYR A 45 3.59 1.27 -11.81
CA TYR A 45 3.46 0.07 -10.99
C TYR A 45 2.23 -0.77 -11.34
N GLY A 46 1.47 -0.40 -12.35
CA GLY A 46 0.30 -1.15 -12.78
C GLY A 46 -0.84 -1.12 -11.78
N VAL A 47 -0.95 -0.06 -10.99
CA VAL A 47 -2.02 0.11 -10.01
C VAL A 47 -3.26 0.64 -10.69
N ARG A 48 -4.38 -0.10 -10.59
CA ARG A 48 -5.65 0.26 -11.23
C ARG A 48 -6.74 0.64 -10.26
N GLY A 49 -6.57 0.32 -8.99
CA GLY A 49 -7.56 0.63 -7.97
C GLY A 49 -6.89 0.94 -6.66
N VAL A 50 -7.63 1.50 -5.72
CA VAL A 50 -7.14 1.86 -4.40
C VAL A 50 -8.06 1.30 -3.33
N PRO A 51 -7.52 0.95 -2.15
CA PRO A 51 -6.11 0.98 -1.82
C PRO A 51 -5.35 -0.19 -2.45
N THR A 52 -4.10 0.03 -2.81
CA THR A 52 -3.19 -1.02 -3.24
C THR A 52 -1.88 -0.86 -2.49
N MET A 53 -1.37 -1.97 -1.96
CA MET A 53 -0.05 -1.99 -1.34
C MET A 53 0.89 -2.87 -2.13
N LEU A 54 2.10 -2.40 -2.31
CA LEU A 54 3.19 -3.14 -2.94
C LEU A 54 4.33 -3.26 -1.95
N LEU A 55 4.91 -4.44 -1.87
CA LEU A 55 6.18 -4.63 -1.18
C LEU A 55 7.25 -4.70 -2.26
N ILE A 56 8.19 -3.78 -2.22
CA ILE A 56 9.27 -3.70 -3.22
C ILE A 56 10.62 -3.87 -2.56
N ASP A 57 11.58 -4.35 -3.35
CA ASP A 57 12.97 -4.48 -2.92
C ASP A 57 13.77 -3.22 -3.27
N GLU A 58 15.07 -3.26 -3.02
CA GLU A 58 15.98 -2.14 -3.28
C GLU A 58 16.11 -1.79 -4.77
N ASN A 59 15.81 -2.73 -5.64
CA ASN A 59 15.84 -2.55 -7.09
C ASN A 59 14.46 -2.21 -7.66
N GLU A 60 13.48 -1.92 -6.79
CA GLU A 60 12.11 -1.60 -7.15
C GLU A 60 11.35 -2.78 -7.79
N ASN A 61 11.81 -4.00 -7.57
CA ASN A 61 11.06 -5.18 -7.97
C ASN A 61 9.89 -5.41 -7.02
N ILE A 62 8.72 -5.72 -7.58
CA ILE A 62 7.53 -5.99 -6.78
C ILE A 62 7.61 -7.42 -6.25
N LEU A 63 7.70 -7.55 -4.92
CA LEU A 63 7.75 -8.84 -4.24
C LEU A 63 6.36 -9.35 -3.89
N LYS A 64 5.46 -8.45 -3.49
CA LYS A 64 4.08 -8.76 -3.16
C LYS A 64 3.17 -7.63 -3.58
N ARG A 65 1.94 -7.95 -3.89
CA ARG A 65 0.88 -7.00 -4.24
C ARG A 65 -0.41 -7.41 -3.57
N VAL A 66 -1.10 -6.46 -2.95
CA VAL A 66 -2.42 -6.70 -2.35
C VAL A 66 -3.30 -5.48 -2.56
N THR A 67 -4.59 -5.70 -2.76
CA THR A 67 -5.57 -4.63 -2.96
C THR A 67 -6.71 -4.76 -1.97
N GLY A 68 -7.36 -3.64 -1.68
CA GLY A 68 -8.55 -3.58 -0.84
C GLY A 68 -8.28 -3.21 0.60
N ALA A 69 -9.36 -3.00 1.34
CA ALA A 69 -9.32 -2.71 2.77
C ALA A 69 -9.03 -4.02 3.52
N LEU A 70 -7.81 -4.12 4.02
CA LEU A 70 -7.34 -5.32 4.69
C LEU A 70 -7.63 -5.28 6.19
N SER A 71 -7.85 -6.45 6.78
CA SER A 71 -7.88 -6.60 8.23
C SER A 71 -6.45 -6.50 8.78
N LYS A 72 -6.36 -6.32 10.10
CA LYS A 72 -5.07 -6.31 10.79
C LYS A 72 -4.26 -7.59 10.50
N GLU A 73 -4.93 -8.74 10.52
CA GLU A 73 -4.30 -10.03 10.26
C GLU A 73 -3.77 -10.12 8.83
N GLN A 74 -4.52 -9.60 7.87
CA GLN A 74 -4.09 -9.58 6.47
C GLN A 74 -2.91 -8.67 6.25
N VAL A 75 -2.89 -7.51 6.92
CA VAL A 75 -1.72 -6.60 6.86
C VAL A 75 -0.51 -7.28 7.49
N GLN A 76 -0.71 -7.91 8.64
CA GLN A 76 0.37 -8.63 9.33
C GLN A 76 0.98 -9.72 8.44
N GLU A 77 0.15 -10.47 7.75
CA GLU A 77 0.60 -11.50 6.80
C GLU A 77 1.36 -10.88 5.62
N PHE A 78 0.87 -9.76 5.11
CA PHE A 78 1.51 -9.06 3.99
C PHE A 78 2.93 -8.59 4.33
N ILE A 79 3.14 -8.06 5.53
CA ILE A 79 4.44 -7.52 5.94
C ILE A 79 5.40 -8.60 6.46
N THR A 80 4.94 -9.83 6.63
CA THR A 80 5.76 -10.95 7.03
C THR A 80 6.49 -11.50 5.80
N VAL A 81 7.81 -11.42 5.83
CA VAL A 81 8.64 -11.76 4.67
C VAL A 81 9.45 -13.03 4.94
#